data_20a80771c643d478e1da14d779504168
#
_entry.id   20a80771c643d478e1da14d779504168
#
_cell.length_a   1.000
_cell.length_b   1.000
_cell.length_c   1.000
_cell.angle_alpha   90.00
_cell.angle_beta   90.00
_cell.angle_gamma   90.00
#
_symmetry.space_group_name_H-M   'P 1'
#
loop_
_entity.id
_entity.type
_entity.pdbx_description
1 polymer ?
#
loop_
_entity_poly.entity_id
_entity_poly.type
_entity_poly.pdbx_seq_one_letter_code
_entity_poly.pdbx_strand_id
1 'polypeptide(L)'
;QRVALDRIRINLALIEGWVDTVTEKATERLPSRVALAESIRRRRVSDNPSQKLFGTLIGLELQPKMLRETSALFVELQEKLSSAERDEIWLHPDQLPSEEEITNPELLIQRLSNGKDDLDAELRGLLGD
;
A
#
# COMPACT_ATOMS: atom_id res chain seq x y z
N GLN A 1 -5.09 -1.64 23.42
CA GLN A 1 -5.52 -2.76 22.53
C GLN A 1 -6.13 -2.26 21.21
N ARG A 2 -7.04 -1.27 21.21
CA ARG A 2 -7.68 -0.75 19.99
C ARG A 2 -6.65 -0.16 19.00
N VAL A 3 -5.73 0.66 19.48
CA VAL A 3 -4.68 1.29 18.65
C VAL A 3 -3.82 0.25 17.92
N ALA A 4 -3.47 -0.85 18.56
CA ALA A 4 -2.71 -1.92 17.93
C ALA A 4 -3.51 -2.65 16.83
N LEU A 5 -4.80 -2.88 17.06
CA LEU A 5 -5.68 -3.49 16.06
C LEU A 5 -5.89 -2.58 14.84
N ASP A 6 -6.05 -1.28 15.07
CA ASP A 6 -6.21 -0.30 14.00
C ASP A 6 -4.95 -0.22 13.15
N ARG A 7 -3.77 -0.26 13.77
CA ARG A 7 -2.49 -0.31 13.05
C ARG A 7 -2.33 -1.59 12.21
N ILE A 8 -2.77 -2.73 12.73
CA ILE A 8 -2.78 -3.99 11.96
C ILE A 8 -3.73 -3.90 10.77
N ARG A 9 -4.92 -3.32 10.94
CA ARG A 9 -5.88 -3.11 9.84
C ARG A 9 -5.30 -2.24 8.74
N ILE A 10 -4.67 -1.13 9.10
CA ILE A 10 -4.01 -0.22 8.15
C ILE A 10 -2.92 -0.99 7.39
N ASN A 11 -2.05 -1.71 8.08
CA ASN A 11 -0.96 -2.46 7.45
C ASN A 11 -1.49 -3.53 6.50
N LEU A 12 -2.54 -4.27 6.88
CA LEU A 12 -3.18 -5.26 6.00
C LEU A 12 -3.78 -4.60 4.76
N ALA A 13 -4.45 -3.46 4.92
CA ALA A 13 -5.01 -2.72 3.79
C ALA A 13 -3.92 -2.18 2.85
N LEU A 14 -2.79 -1.71 3.39
CA LEU A 14 -1.63 -1.30 2.61
C LEU A 14 -1.03 -2.47 1.81
N ILE A 15 -0.86 -3.63 2.43
CA ILE A 15 -0.37 -4.84 1.74
C ILE A 15 -1.31 -5.22 0.60
N GLU A 16 -2.61 -5.24 0.83
CA GLU A 16 -3.60 -5.57 -0.21
C GLU A 16 -3.56 -4.58 -1.38
N GLY A 17 -3.52 -3.27 -1.11
CA GLY A 17 -3.42 -2.24 -2.14
C GLY A 17 -2.12 -2.34 -2.94
N TRP A 18 -1.01 -2.61 -2.28
CA TRP A 18 0.29 -2.82 -2.93
C TRP A 18 0.28 -4.07 -3.81
N VAL A 19 -0.21 -5.20 -3.30
CA VAL A 19 -0.31 -6.47 -4.05
C VAL A 19 -1.17 -6.28 -5.30
N ASP A 20 -2.29 -5.58 -5.21
CA ASP A 20 -3.15 -5.30 -6.36
C ASP A 20 -2.40 -4.52 -7.44
N THR A 21 -1.73 -3.44 -7.08
CA THR A 21 -0.99 -2.57 -8.02
C THR A 21 0.18 -3.32 -8.66
N VAL A 22 0.99 -4.04 -7.87
CA VAL A 22 2.13 -4.82 -8.39
C VAL A 22 1.67 -5.94 -9.31
N THR A 23 0.60 -6.64 -8.92
CA THR A 23 0.05 -7.74 -9.73
C THR A 23 -0.53 -7.23 -11.05
N GLU A 24 -1.25 -6.10 -11.02
CA GLU A 24 -1.78 -5.48 -12.24
C GLU A 24 -0.64 -5.09 -13.18
N LYS A 25 0.42 -4.47 -12.67
CA LYS A 25 1.60 -4.09 -13.45
C LYS A 25 2.34 -5.30 -14.00
N ALA A 26 2.56 -6.33 -13.20
CA ALA A 26 3.23 -7.56 -13.62
C ALA A 26 2.46 -8.32 -14.70
N THR A 27 1.13 -8.25 -14.68
CA THR A 27 0.24 -8.95 -15.61
C THR A 27 -0.18 -8.11 -16.83
N GLU A 28 0.26 -6.86 -16.92
CA GLU A 28 -0.14 -5.90 -17.96
C GLU A 28 -0.01 -6.46 -19.39
N ARG A 29 1.02 -7.28 -19.63
CA ARG A 29 1.31 -7.87 -20.94
C ARG A 29 0.62 -9.21 -21.19
N LEU A 30 -0.11 -9.74 -20.22
CA LEU A 30 -0.80 -11.03 -20.40
C LEU A 30 -2.13 -10.83 -21.14
N PRO A 31 -2.39 -11.59 -22.23
CA PRO A 31 -3.67 -11.51 -22.95
C PRO A 31 -4.87 -11.85 -22.06
N SER A 32 -4.67 -12.72 -21.07
CA SER A 32 -5.72 -13.17 -20.13
C SER A 32 -5.86 -12.33 -18.87
N ARG A 33 -5.16 -11.19 -18.77
CA ARG A 33 -5.12 -10.36 -17.54
C ARG A 33 -6.52 -10.00 -17.01
N VAL A 34 -7.45 -9.65 -17.90
CA VAL A 34 -8.81 -9.25 -17.53
C VAL A 34 -9.58 -10.42 -16.91
N ALA A 35 -9.48 -11.61 -17.52
CA ALA A 35 -10.12 -12.81 -17.00
C ALA A 35 -9.51 -13.25 -15.65
N LEU A 36 -8.19 -13.13 -15.49
CA LEU A 36 -7.48 -13.40 -14.23
C LEU A 36 -7.90 -12.42 -13.13
N ALA A 37 -7.90 -11.13 -13.41
CA ALA A 37 -8.33 -10.09 -12.47
C ALA A 37 -9.78 -10.31 -12.01
N GLU A 38 -10.68 -10.65 -12.94
CA GLU A 38 -12.07 -10.95 -12.62
C GLU A 38 -12.21 -12.23 -11.78
N SER A 39 -11.43 -13.28 -12.07
CA SER A 39 -11.41 -14.51 -11.28
C SER A 39 -10.94 -14.27 -9.84
N ILE A 40 -9.89 -13.46 -9.66
CA ILE A 40 -9.37 -13.08 -8.35
C ILE A 40 -10.41 -12.24 -7.59
N ARG A 41 -11.03 -11.26 -8.27
CA ARG A 41 -12.08 -10.43 -7.70
C ARG A 41 -13.27 -11.26 -7.22
N ARG A 42 -13.76 -12.19 -8.06
CA ARG A 42 -14.85 -13.11 -7.69
C ARG A 42 -14.47 -13.98 -6.50
N ARG A 43 -13.24 -14.49 -6.45
CA ARG A 43 -12.77 -15.32 -5.34
C ARG A 43 -12.69 -14.52 -4.03
N ARG A 44 -12.32 -13.23 -4.08
CA ARG A 44 -12.31 -12.32 -2.91
C ARG A 44 -13.72 -11.99 -2.42
N VAL A 45 -14.68 -11.87 -3.34
CA VAL A 45 -16.09 -11.59 -3.02
C VAL A 45 -16.83 -12.85 -2.59
N SER A 46 -16.34 -14.04 -2.98
CA SER A 46 -16.95 -15.29 -2.52
C SER A 46 -16.71 -15.43 -1.01
N ASP A 47 -17.78 -15.21 -0.28
CA ASP A 47 -17.86 -15.30 1.17
C ASP A 47 -17.36 -16.66 1.66
N ASN A 48 -16.15 -16.68 2.21
CA ASN A 48 -15.74 -17.80 3.04
C ASN A 48 -16.28 -17.55 4.46
N PRO A 49 -17.29 -18.30 4.92
CA PRO A 49 -17.91 -18.09 6.23
C PRO A 49 -16.89 -18.16 7.37
N SER A 50 -15.84 -18.99 7.20
CA SER A 50 -14.77 -19.12 8.18
C SER A 50 -13.91 -17.87 8.30
N GLN A 51 -13.60 -17.20 7.18
CA GLN A 51 -12.86 -15.93 7.19
C GLN A 51 -13.66 -14.81 7.82
N LYS A 52 -14.96 -14.73 7.53
CA LYS A 52 -15.87 -13.77 8.19
C LYS A 52 -15.95 -14.00 9.68
N LEU A 53 -16.16 -15.24 10.11
CA LEU A 53 -16.21 -15.59 11.51
C LEU A 53 -14.91 -15.25 12.23
N PHE A 54 -13.77 -15.57 11.62
CA PHE A 54 -12.45 -15.27 12.16
C PHE A 54 -12.21 -13.77 12.25
N GLY A 55 -12.51 -13.03 11.19
CA GLY A 55 -12.41 -11.55 11.15
C GLY A 55 -13.26 -10.90 12.26
N THR A 56 -14.49 -11.39 12.45
CA THR A 56 -15.41 -10.89 13.50
C THR A 56 -14.90 -11.22 14.90
N LEU A 57 -14.38 -12.44 15.12
CA LEU A 57 -13.87 -12.87 16.42
C LEU A 57 -12.66 -12.07 16.88
N ILE A 58 -11.73 -11.77 15.99
CA ILE A 58 -10.52 -10.99 16.32
C ILE A 58 -10.69 -9.49 16.06
N GLY A 59 -11.86 -9.06 15.53
CA GLY A 59 -12.15 -7.67 15.23
C GLY A 59 -11.31 -7.09 14.06
N LEU A 60 -10.78 -7.95 13.18
CA LEU A 60 -9.97 -7.58 12.02
C LEU A 60 -10.81 -7.58 10.73
N GLU A 61 -11.87 -6.80 10.70
CA GLU A 61 -12.60 -6.55 9.45
C GLU A 61 -11.92 -5.41 8.67
N LEU A 62 -11.45 -5.74 7.46
CA LEU A 62 -10.95 -4.73 6.53
C LEU A 62 -12.15 -3.99 5.93
N GLN A 63 -12.21 -2.70 6.20
CA GLN A 63 -13.28 -1.85 5.67
C GLN A 63 -13.10 -1.66 4.16
N PRO A 64 -14.15 -1.85 3.34
CA PRO A 64 -14.07 -1.66 1.89
C PRO A 64 -13.61 -0.26 1.48
N LYS A 65 -13.88 0.75 2.30
CA LYS A 65 -13.40 2.12 2.09
C LYS A 65 -11.89 2.18 2.17
N MET A 66 -11.28 1.64 3.22
CA MET A 66 -9.83 1.63 3.43
C MET A 66 -9.10 0.86 2.31
N LEU A 67 -9.66 -0.26 1.85
CA LEU A 67 -9.10 -1.01 0.72
C LEU A 67 -9.09 -0.19 -0.57
N ARG A 68 -10.14 0.57 -0.83
CA ARG A 68 -10.19 1.46 -2.01
C ARG A 68 -9.19 2.62 -1.89
N GLU A 69 -9.07 3.20 -0.71
CA GLU A 69 -8.13 4.31 -0.46
C GLU A 69 -6.68 3.84 -0.60
N THR A 70 -6.33 2.69 -0.04
CA THR A 70 -4.98 2.13 -0.20
C THR A 70 -4.66 1.71 -1.64
N SER A 71 -5.63 1.13 -2.37
CA SER A 71 -5.44 0.83 -3.78
C SER A 71 -5.24 2.11 -4.61
N ALA A 72 -6.02 3.15 -4.36
CA ALA A 72 -5.86 4.45 -5.02
C ALA A 72 -4.51 5.09 -4.70
N LEU A 73 -4.06 5.03 -3.44
CA LEU A 73 -2.74 5.48 -3.01
C LEU A 73 -1.64 4.83 -3.86
N PHE A 74 -1.62 3.50 -3.95
CA PHE A 74 -0.57 2.81 -4.69
C PHE A 74 -0.62 3.03 -6.20
N VAL A 75 -1.80 3.23 -6.80
CA VAL A 75 -1.93 3.66 -8.20
C VAL A 75 -1.25 5.01 -8.39
N GLU A 76 -1.54 5.98 -7.53
CA GLU A 76 -0.95 7.31 -7.60
C GLU A 76 0.57 7.31 -7.36
N LEU A 77 1.05 6.54 -6.39
CA LEU A 77 2.49 6.34 -6.18
C LEU A 77 3.16 5.71 -7.40
N GLN A 78 2.50 4.73 -8.04
CA GLN A 78 3.02 4.06 -9.24
C GLN A 78 3.11 5.02 -10.45
N GLU A 79 2.23 6.02 -10.54
CA GLU A 79 2.24 7.02 -11.61
C GLU A 79 3.29 8.10 -11.40
N LYS A 80 3.54 8.50 -10.16
CA LYS A 80 4.41 9.63 -9.81
C LYS A 80 5.82 9.25 -9.41
N LEU A 81 6.04 8.02 -8.96
CA LEU A 81 7.30 7.52 -8.43
C LEU A 81 7.77 6.28 -9.21
N SER A 82 9.07 6.00 -9.16
CA SER A 82 9.60 4.71 -9.58
C SER A 82 9.16 3.60 -8.62
N SER A 83 9.22 2.34 -9.07
CA SER A 83 8.89 1.20 -8.21
C SER A 83 9.78 1.12 -6.97
N ALA A 84 11.05 1.49 -7.09
CA ALA A 84 11.98 1.51 -5.96
C ALA A 84 11.56 2.56 -4.91
N GLU A 85 11.24 3.77 -5.35
CA GLU A 85 10.79 4.86 -4.47
C GLU A 85 9.47 4.53 -3.79
N ARG A 86 8.51 3.99 -4.53
CA ARG A 86 7.24 3.52 -3.96
C ARG A 86 7.47 2.49 -2.86
N ASP A 87 8.42 1.56 -3.07
CA ASP A 87 8.63 0.42 -2.17
C ASP A 87 9.52 0.77 -0.97
N GLU A 88 10.10 1.98 -0.91
CA GLU A 88 10.84 2.48 0.26
C GLU A 88 10.00 2.49 1.55
N ILE A 89 8.68 2.64 1.45
CA ILE A 89 7.78 2.57 2.61
C ILE A 89 7.85 1.25 3.38
N TRP A 90 8.35 0.18 2.75
CA TRP A 90 8.49 -1.13 3.38
C TRP A 90 9.82 -1.34 4.10
N LEU A 91 10.79 -0.43 3.96
CA LEU A 91 12.12 -0.56 4.54
C LEU A 91 12.12 -0.45 6.07
N HIS A 92 11.21 0.35 6.64
CA HIS A 92 11.10 0.53 8.08
C HIS A 92 9.65 0.77 8.50
N PRO A 93 9.21 0.26 9.67
CA PRO A 93 7.84 0.47 10.16
C PRO A 93 7.40 1.94 10.27
N ASP A 94 8.35 2.85 10.56
CA ASP A 94 8.07 4.28 10.69
C ASP A 94 7.89 4.98 9.34
N GLN A 95 8.22 4.31 8.25
CA GLN A 95 8.01 4.81 6.89
C GLN A 95 6.64 4.43 6.31
N LEU A 96 5.92 3.55 6.98
CA LEU A 96 4.58 3.20 6.56
C LEU A 96 3.66 4.43 6.57
N PRO A 97 2.78 4.55 5.56
CA PRO A 97 1.84 5.66 5.47
C PRO A 97 0.92 5.76 6.69
N SER A 98 0.68 6.99 7.12
CA SER A 98 -0.35 7.32 8.09
C SER A 98 -1.74 7.29 7.44
N GLU A 99 -2.82 7.29 8.24
CA GLU A 99 -4.19 7.40 7.72
C GLU A 99 -4.40 8.68 6.89
N GLU A 100 -3.76 9.77 7.29
CA GLU A 100 -3.82 11.05 6.58
C GLU A 100 -3.15 10.95 5.21
N GLU A 101 -1.98 10.32 5.12
CA GLU A 101 -1.26 10.09 3.87
C GLU A 101 -1.98 9.09 2.96
N ILE A 102 -2.71 8.12 3.51
CA ILE A 102 -3.55 7.21 2.73
C ILE A 102 -4.71 7.98 2.09
N THR A 103 -5.30 8.91 2.82
CA THR A 103 -6.42 9.73 2.33
C THR A 103 -5.95 10.85 1.39
N ASN A 104 -4.73 11.34 1.58
CA ASN A 104 -4.09 12.38 0.78
C ASN A 104 -2.69 11.94 0.32
N PRO A 105 -2.58 11.19 -0.77
CA PRO A 105 -1.32 10.62 -1.28
C PRO A 105 -0.23 11.65 -1.54
N GLU A 106 -0.57 12.90 -1.83
CA GLU A 106 0.38 13.97 -2.08
C GLU A 106 1.32 14.21 -0.89
N LEU A 107 0.81 14.07 0.33
CA LEU A 107 1.62 14.20 1.55
C LEU A 107 2.72 13.13 1.62
N LEU A 108 2.38 11.89 1.27
CA LEU A 108 3.34 10.79 1.22
C LEU A 108 4.38 11.02 0.13
N ILE A 109 3.95 11.44 -1.05
CA ILE A 109 4.87 11.74 -2.18
C ILE A 109 5.86 12.83 -1.80
N GLN A 110 5.39 13.91 -1.18
CA GLN A 110 6.26 14.98 -0.68
C GLN A 110 7.24 14.48 0.38
N ARG A 111 6.78 13.65 1.32
CA ARG A 111 7.66 13.07 2.35
C ARG A 111 8.76 12.20 1.76
N LEU A 112 8.41 11.32 0.81
CA LEU A 112 9.38 10.45 0.14
C LEU A 112 10.37 11.23 -0.73
N SER A 113 9.92 12.30 -1.38
CA SER A 113 10.79 13.17 -2.19
C SER A 113 11.74 14.00 -1.33
N ASN A 114 11.24 14.63 -0.26
CA ASN A 114 12.06 15.47 0.62
C ASN A 114 13.11 14.65 1.39
N GLY A 115 12.78 13.42 1.79
CA GLY A 115 13.72 12.54 2.47
C GLY A 115 14.98 12.21 1.63
N LYS A 116 14.87 12.26 0.31
CA LYS A 116 16.01 12.08 -0.58
C LYS A 116 16.89 13.32 -0.66
N ASP A 117 16.28 14.48 -0.79
CA ASP A 117 17.01 15.73 -0.87
C ASP A 117 17.84 15.97 0.37
N ASP A 118 17.32 15.63 1.56
CA ASP A 118 18.03 15.70 2.83
C ASP A 118 19.19 14.71 2.91
N LEU A 119 18.98 13.46 2.47
CA LEU A 119 20.03 12.43 2.46
C LEU A 119 21.13 12.75 1.47
N ASP A 120 20.80 13.23 0.29
CA ASP A 120 21.76 13.66 -0.73
C ASP A 120 22.57 14.89 -0.28
N ALA A 121 21.94 15.82 0.45
CA ALA A 121 22.62 16.96 1.03
C ALA A 121 23.57 16.53 2.14
N GLU A 122 23.19 15.59 3.00
CA GLU A 122 24.01 15.06 4.07
C GLU A 122 25.20 14.25 3.55
N LEU A 123 24.99 13.41 2.50
CA LEU A 123 26.05 12.67 1.83
C LEU A 123 27.06 13.59 1.13
N ARG A 124 26.61 14.65 0.46
CA ARG A 124 27.52 15.69 -0.12
C ARG A 124 28.34 16.37 0.96
N GLY A 125 27.73 16.68 2.11
CA GLY A 125 28.42 17.26 3.25
C GLY A 125 29.49 16.33 3.85
N LEU A 126 29.28 15.01 3.83
CA LEU A 126 30.21 14.02 4.35
C LEU A 126 31.34 13.66 3.38
N LEU A 127 31.08 13.70 2.07
CA LEU A 127 32.06 13.37 1.02
C LEU A 127 32.98 14.52 0.69
N GLY A 128 32.70 15.74 1.18
CA GLY A 128 33.51 16.95 1.01
C GLY A 128 33.77 17.27 -0.48
N ASP A 129 33.29 18.40 -0.94
CA ASP A 129 33.77 18.97 -2.19
C ASP A 129 35.29 19.17 -2.16
#